data_c68acba2569c2f6e72479cdae78b0bed
#
_entry.id   c68acba2569c2f6e72479cdae78b0bed
#
_cell.length_a   1.000
_cell.length_b   1.000
_cell.length_c   1.000
_cell.angle_alpha   90.00
_cell.angle_beta   90.00
_cell.angle_gamma   90.00
#
_symmetry.space_group_name_H-M   'P 1'
#
loop_
_entity.id
_entity.type
_entity.pdbx_description
1 polymer ?
#
loop_
_entity_poly.entity_id
_entity_poly.type
_entity_poly.pdbx_seq_one_letter_code
_entity_poly.pdbx_strand_id
1 'polypeptide(L)'
;MIPAVSTFLENDITIEEQPTRTYYMNLDRLHIRGYTDEQEAMKQAIFKILSTERYQYLIYSWNYGIETLDLFGEPVSYVCPELERRITEALLYDTRIQSVDNFEFQLPKKGVVYVTFAAHTIFGDVEAERTVNI
;
A
#
# COMPACT_ATOMS: atom_id res chain seq x y z
N MET A 1 26.76 -9.88 -42.49
CA MET A 1 25.32 -9.61 -42.29
C MET A 1 25.09 -9.31 -40.83
N ILE A 2 24.65 -8.10 -40.52
CA ILE A 2 24.30 -7.73 -39.14
C ILE A 2 22.86 -8.18 -38.93
N PRO A 3 22.56 -9.04 -37.94
CA PRO A 3 21.20 -9.42 -37.67
C PRO A 3 20.42 -8.16 -37.27
N ALA A 4 19.21 -8.02 -37.81
CA ALA A 4 18.35 -6.89 -37.55
C ALA A 4 17.93 -6.90 -36.09
N VAL A 5 18.65 -6.13 -35.26
CA VAL A 5 18.35 -5.96 -33.82
C VAL A 5 17.03 -5.17 -33.60
N SER A 6 16.59 -4.46 -34.65
CA SER A 6 15.34 -3.69 -34.63
C SER A 6 14.09 -4.50 -34.31
N THR A 7 14.07 -5.80 -34.69
CA THR A 7 12.91 -6.67 -34.37
C THR A 7 12.74 -6.96 -32.89
N PHE A 8 13.78 -6.85 -32.09
CA PHE A 8 13.69 -7.00 -30.64
C PHE A 8 13.19 -5.71 -29.95
N LEU A 9 13.41 -4.56 -30.60
CA LEU A 9 12.97 -3.26 -30.07
C LEU A 9 11.56 -2.88 -30.53
N GLU A 10 11.05 -3.57 -31.58
CA GLU A 10 9.69 -3.37 -32.08
C GLU A 10 8.65 -4.28 -31.41
N ASN A 11 9.08 -5.19 -30.56
CA ASN A 11 8.14 -5.91 -29.70
C ASN A 11 7.56 -4.91 -28.72
N ASP A 12 6.30 -4.55 -28.95
CA ASP A 12 5.53 -3.72 -28.03
C ASP A 12 5.65 -4.29 -26.63
N ILE A 13 6.33 -3.55 -25.75
CA ILE A 13 6.30 -3.84 -24.33
C ILE A 13 4.90 -3.44 -23.87
N THR A 14 4.00 -4.41 -23.82
CA THR A 14 2.69 -4.20 -23.23
C THR A 14 2.85 -4.18 -21.73
N ILE A 15 2.52 -3.04 -21.12
CA ILE A 15 2.42 -2.94 -19.67
C ILE A 15 1.09 -3.57 -19.28
N GLU A 16 1.15 -4.77 -18.72
CA GLU A 16 -0.04 -5.42 -18.17
C GLU A 16 -0.17 -5.07 -16.70
N GLU A 17 -1.38 -4.71 -16.28
CA GLU A 17 -1.67 -4.56 -14.86
C GLU A 17 -1.48 -5.91 -14.15
N GLN A 18 -0.88 -5.87 -12.97
CA GLN A 18 -0.69 -7.06 -12.16
C GLN A 18 -2.05 -7.69 -11.83
N PRO A 19 -2.16 -9.03 -11.92
CA PRO A 19 -3.40 -9.69 -11.53
C PRO A 19 -3.69 -9.44 -10.05
N THR A 20 -4.95 -9.20 -9.72
CA THR A 20 -5.39 -8.92 -8.35
C THR A 20 -5.68 -10.19 -7.56
N ARG A 21 -5.96 -11.30 -8.22
CA ARG A 21 -6.23 -12.56 -7.55
C ARG A 21 -5.04 -13.01 -6.71
N THR A 22 -5.29 -13.23 -5.44
CA THR A 22 -4.28 -13.64 -4.46
C THR A 22 -4.90 -14.57 -3.41
N TYR A 23 -4.06 -15.13 -2.56
CA TYR A 23 -4.54 -15.90 -1.44
C TYR A 23 -5.29 -15.03 -0.44
N TYR A 24 -6.44 -15.52 0.04
CA TYR A 24 -7.22 -14.82 1.06
C TYR A 24 -6.61 -15.02 2.44
N MET A 25 -6.34 -13.92 3.12
CA MET A 25 -5.81 -13.88 4.47
C MET A 25 -6.92 -13.51 5.46
N ASN A 26 -7.28 -14.45 6.32
CA ASN A 26 -8.27 -14.19 7.36
C ASN A 26 -7.56 -13.75 8.65
N LEU A 27 -7.67 -12.46 8.98
CA LEU A 27 -7.00 -11.88 10.13
C LEU A 27 -7.64 -12.27 11.46
N ASP A 28 -8.94 -12.56 11.48
CA ASP A 28 -9.65 -12.94 12.71
C ASP A 28 -9.28 -14.35 13.14
N ARG A 29 -9.13 -15.25 12.19
CA ARG A 29 -8.80 -16.65 12.42
C ARG A 29 -7.32 -16.98 12.24
N LEU A 30 -6.50 -16.01 11.87
CA LEU A 30 -5.06 -16.11 11.67
C LEU A 30 -4.66 -17.28 10.74
N HIS A 31 -5.35 -17.42 9.61
CA HIS A 31 -5.00 -18.42 8.60
C HIS A 31 -5.17 -17.89 7.18
N ILE A 32 -4.50 -18.53 6.25
CA ILE A 32 -4.60 -18.24 4.82
C ILE A 32 -5.32 -19.41 4.17
N ARG A 33 -6.47 -19.15 3.55
CA ARG A 33 -7.26 -20.18 2.89
C ARG A 33 -8.08 -19.60 1.74
N GLY A 34 -8.03 -20.28 0.60
CA GLY A 34 -8.77 -19.86 -0.59
C GLY A 34 -8.14 -18.65 -1.26
N TYR A 35 -8.91 -18.01 -2.12
CA TYR A 35 -8.50 -16.88 -2.96
C TYR A 35 -9.42 -15.69 -2.78
N THR A 36 -8.89 -14.52 -3.05
CA THR A 36 -9.65 -13.27 -3.15
C THR A 36 -9.22 -12.52 -4.40
N ASP A 37 -10.08 -11.65 -4.89
CA ASP A 37 -9.82 -10.86 -6.10
C ASP A 37 -10.46 -9.49 -6.02
N GLU A 38 -10.15 -8.62 -6.99
CA GLU A 38 -10.75 -7.30 -7.16
C GLU A 38 -10.68 -6.43 -5.90
N GLN A 39 -11.81 -5.87 -5.47
CA GLN A 39 -11.87 -4.91 -4.36
C GLN A 39 -11.36 -5.49 -3.03
N GLU A 40 -11.74 -6.71 -2.71
CA GLU A 40 -11.26 -7.39 -1.48
C GLU A 40 -9.75 -7.66 -1.53
N ALA A 41 -9.24 -8.04 -2.69
CA ALA A 41 -7.80 -8.21 -2.89
C ALA A 41 -7.05 -6.88 -2.74
N MET A 42 -7.62 -5.77 -3.22
CA MET A 42 -7.04 -4.44 -3.05
C MET A 42 -7.02 -4.02 -1.59
N LYS A 43 -8.08 -4.28 -0.84
CA LYS A 43 -8.13 -4.02 0.60
C LYS A 43 -7.01 -4.78 1.33
N GLN A 44 -6.82 -6.04 1.00
CA GLN A 44 -5.74 -6.86 1.56
C GLN A 44 -4.35 -6.36 1.15
N ALA A 45 -4.17 -5.94 -0.10
CA ALA A 45 -2.92 -5.36 -0.59
C ALA A 45 -2.56 -4.07 0.17
N ILE A 46 -3.52 -3.19 0.40
CA ILE A 46 -3.35 -1.97 1.20
C ILE A 46 -2.94 -2.31 2.63
N PHE A 47 -3.62 -3.25 3.25
CA PHE A 47 -3.26 -3.74 4.59
C PHE A 47 -1.80 -4.20 4.66
N LYS A 48 -1.36 -5.00 3.70
CA LYS A 48 0.02 -5.51 3.64
C LYS A 48 1.05 -4.40 3.47
N ILE A 49 0.79 -3.44 2.60
CA ILE A 49 1.69 -2.29 2.37
C ILE A 49 1.85 -1.49 3.65
N LEU A 50 0.74 -1.18 4.32
CA LEU A 50 0.75 -0.37 5.55
C LEU A 50 1.29 -1.14 6.76
N SER A 51 1.28 -2.46 6.73
CA SER A 51 1.82 -3.31 7.79
C SER A 51 3.30 -3.64 7.61
N THR A 52 3.89 -3.24 6.50
CA THR A 52 5.30 -3.52 6.17
C THR A 52 6.12 -2.25 6.33
N GLU A 53 7.09 -2.26 7.24
CA GLU A 53 8.05 -1.16 7.36
C GLU A 53 9.01 -1.18 6.18
N ARG A 54 9.15 -0.04 5.49
CA ARG A 54 10.01 0.10 4.31
C ARG A 54 11.48 -0.13 4.69
N TYR A 55 12.21 -0.79 3.81
CA TYR A 55 13.65 -1.11 3.92
C TYR A 55 14.01 -2.19 4.96
N GLN A 56 13.07 -2.72 5.69
CA GLN A 56 13.37 -3.72 6.73
C GLN A 56 13.54 -5.15 6.18
N TYR A 57 12.96 -5.43 5.03
CA TYR A 57 12.89 -6.79 4.47
C TYR A 57 13.55 -6.86 3.10
N LEU A 58 14.55 -7.72 2.95
CA LEU A 58 15.30 -7.88 1.70
C LEU A 58 14.45 -8.43 0.53
N ILE A 59 13.37 -9.15 0.84
CA ILE A 59 12.49 -9.76 -0.19
C ILE A 59 11.61 -8.73 -0.90
N TYR A 60 11.44 -7.54 -0.32
CA TYR A 60 10.65 -6.46 -0.92
C TYR A 60 11.54 -5.45 -1.62
N SER A 61 10.97 -4.82 -2.67
CA SER A 61 11.63 -3.68 -3.32
C SER A 61 11.76 -2.51 -2.34
N TRP A 62 12.69 -1.61 -2.64
CA TRP A 62 12.95 -0.42 -1.80
C TRP A 62 11.76 0.54 -1.72
N ASN A 63 10.80 0.42 -2.64
CA ASN A 63 9.60 1.27 -2.68
C ASN A 63 8.40 0.64 -2.00
N TYR A 64 8.50 -0.62 -1.55
CA TYR A 64 7.40 -1.32 -0.92
C TYR A 64 7.35 -1.02 0.59
N GLY A 65 6.14 -0.77 1.08
CA GLY A 65 5.90 -0.50 2.50
C GLY A 65 5.86 0.98 2.82
N ILE A 66 5.79 1.30 4.10
CA ILE A 66 5.71 2.65 4.64
C ILE A 66 6.74 2.84 5.75
N GLU A 67 7.32 4.02 5.86
CA GLU A 67 8.20 4.38 6.97
C GLU A 67 7.39 4.95 8.13
N THR A 68 7.43 4.31 9.29
CA THR A 68 6.73 4.78 10.49
C THR A 68 7.64 4.83 11.72
N LEU A 69 8.77 4.13 11.72
CA LEU A 69 9.66 4.04 12.88
C LEU A 69 10.25 5.38 13.30
N ASP A 70 10.55 6.26 12.37
CA ASP A 70 11.11 7.59 12.65
C ASP A 70 10.07 8.59 13.18
N LEU A 71 8.79 8.25 13.15
CA LEU A 71 7.72 9.05 13.74
C LEU A 71 7.59 8.83 15.25
N PHE A 72 8.24 7.82 15.79
CA PHE A 72 8.23 7.54 17.22
C PHE A 72 8.88 8.67 18.01
N GLY A 73 8.16 9.21 18.98
CA GLY A 73 8.63 10.33 19.79
C GLY A 73 8.36 11.73 19.20
N GLU A 74 7.83 11.82 17.98
CA GLU A 74 7.53 13.09 17.33
C GLU A 74 6.17 13.65 17.77
N PRO A 75 5.99 14.98 17.75
CA PRO A 75 4.71 15.59 18.12
C PRO A 75 3.61 15.29 17.11
N VAL A 76 2.37 15.19 17.60
CA VAL A 76 1.18 14.89 16.78
C VAL A 76 1.01 15.88 15.61
N SER A 77 1.29 17.15 15.85
CA SER A 77 1.21 18.20 14.81
C SER A 77 2.13 17.96 13.62
N TYR A 78 3.23 17.25 13.83
CA TYR A 78 4.13 16.81 12.78
C TYR A 78 3.69 15.48 12.18
N VAL A 79 3.27 14.53 13.02
CA VAL A 79 2.97 13.14 12.62
C VAL A 79 1.76 13.07 11.68
N CYS A 80 0.67 13.78 11.98
CA CYS A 80 -0.55 13.66 11.17
C CYS A 80 -0.36 14.06 9.69
N PRO A 81 0.21 15.25 9.36
CA PRO A 81 0.51 15.59 7.97
C PRO A 81 1.51 14.64 7.29
N GLU A 82 2.51 14.19 8.05
CA GLU A 82 3.51 13.25 7.54
C GLU A 82 2.90 11.87 7.25
N LEU A 83 2.03 11.36 8.08
CA LEU A 83 1.31 10.10 7.82
C LEU A 83 0.46 10.19 6.56
N GLU A 84 -0.28 11.28 6.39
CA GLU A 84 -1.07 11.51 5.18
C GLU A 84 -0.20 11.45 3.93
N ARG A 85 0.92 12.16 3.93
CA ARG A 85 1.86 12.17 2.81
C ARG A 85 2.47 10.79 2.57
N ARG A 86 2.92 10.11 3.62
CA ARG A 86 3.59 8.82 3.52
C ARG A 86 2.65 7.70 3.10
N ILE A 87 1.42 7.67 3.62
CA ILE A 87 0.39 6.71 3.20
C ILE A 87 0.05 6.92 1.72
N THR A 88 -0.17 8.15 1.32
CA THR A 88 -0.47 8.48 -0.08
C THR A 88 0.66 8.03 -1.01
N GLU A 89 1.90 8.36 -0.69
CA GLU A 89 3.07 7.97 -1.48
C GLU A 89 3.21 6.44 -1.56
N ALA A 90 3.10 5.75 -0.41
CA ALA A 90 3.24 4.30 -0.35
C ALA A 90 2.19 3.57 -1.17
N LEU A 91 0.95 4.03 -1.12
CA LEU A 91 -0.16 3.40 -1.83
C LEU A 91 -0.17 3.73 -3.33
N LEU A 92 0.17 4.96 -3.70
CA LEU A 92 0.22 5.37 -5.12
C LEU A 92 1.34 4.67 -5.91
N TYR A 93 2.28 4.06 -5.24
CA TYR A 93 3.27 3.20 -5.90
C TYR A 93 2.60 1.98 -6.57
N ASP A 94 1.49 1.49 -6.05
CA ASP A 94 0.67 0.46 -6.69
C ASP A 94 -0.17 1.10 -7.80
N THR A 95 0.05 0.70 -9.05
CA THR A 95 -0.61 1.27 -10.23
C THR A 95 -2.11 1.08 -10.25
N ARG A 96 -2.64 0.13 -9.48
CA ARG A 96 -4.07 -0.13 -9.34
C ARG A 96 -4.78 0.89 -8.44
N ILE A 97 -4.05 1.66 -7.66
CA ILE A 97 -4.58 2.72 -6.79
C ILE A 97 -4.43 4.05 -7.50
N GLN A 98 -5.55 4.72 -7.74
CA GLN A 98 -5.60 5.98 -8.49
C GLN A 98 -5.40 7.20 -7.61
N SER A 99 -6.01 7.20 -6.43
CA SER A 99 -5.89 8.32 -5.48
C SER A 99 -6.23 7.85 -4.07
N VAL A 100 -5.84 8.67 -3.10
CA VAL A 100 -6.12 8.45 -1.68
C VAL A 100 -6.59 9.76 -1.08
N ASP A 101 -7.71 9.75 -0.38
CA ASP A 101 -8.30 10.94 0.24
C ASP A 101 -9.09 10.62 1.50
N ASN A 102 -9.86 11.58 2.00
CA ASN A 102 -10.71 11.46 3.19
C ASN A 102 -9.95 11.01 4.44
N PHE A 103 -8.77 11.57 4.67
CA PHE A 103 -8.00 11.27 5.86
C PHE A 103 -8.67 11.83 7.12
N GLU A 104 -8.89 10.97 8.08
CA GLU A 104 -9.35 11.33 9.42
C GLU A 104 -8.40 10.78 10.47
N PHE A 105 -8.02 11.62 11.42
CA PHE A 105 -7.08 11.26 12.48
C PHE A 105 -7.78 11.27 13.82
N GLN A 106 -7.56 10.23 14.61
CA GLN A 106 -8.05 10.14 15.99
C GLN A 106 -6.88 9.82 16.92
N LEU A 107 -6.96 10.37 18.11
CA LEU A 107 -5.97 10.19 19.16
C LEU A 107 -6.62 9.44 20.33
N PRO A 108 -6.76 8.11 20.24
CA PRO A 108 -7.45 7.33 21.26
C PRO A 108 -6.75 7.35 22.61
N LYS A 109 -5.44 7.51 22.61
CA LYS A 109 -4.61 7.69 23.81
C LYS A 109 -3.30 8.36 23.46
N LYS A 110 -2.53 8.79 24.47
CA LYS A 110 -1.20 9.38 24.28
C LYS A 110 -0.26 8.40 23.58
N GLY A 111 0.41 8.88 22.56
CA GLY A 111 1.39 8.08 21.80
C GLY A 111 0.76 7.15 20.78
N VAL A 112 -0.53 7.24 20.50
CA VAL A 112 -1.22 6.43 19.48
C VAL A 112 -2.02 7.34 18.56
N VAL A 113 -1.79 7.18 17.26
CA VAL A 113 -2.54 7.85 16.20
C VAL A 113 -3.29 6.79 15.39
N TYR A 114 -4.60 6.95 15.30
CA TYR A 114 -5.47 6.14 14.47
C TYR A 114 -5.88 6.96 13.25
N VAL A 115 -5.59 6.45 12.06
CA VAL A 115 -5.93 7.12 10.81
C VAL A 115 -6.86 6.25 9.98
N THR A 116 -7.89 6.87 9.42
CA THR A 116 -8.79 6.27 8.42
C THR A 116 -8.73 7.08 7.14
N PHE A 117 -8.89 6.42 6.01
CA PHE A 117 -8.86 7.05 4.70
C PHE A 117 -9.58 6.23 3.66
N ALA A 118 -9.84 6.80 2.50
CA ALA A 118 -10.39 6.12 1.34
C ALA A 118 -9.35 6.03 0.23
N ALA A 119 -9.17 4.84 -0.31
CA ALA A 119 -8.34 4.60 -1.48
C ALA A 119 -9.25 4.33 -2.69
N HIS A 120 -9.05 5.10 -3.75
CA HIS A 120 -9.79 4.94 -5.00
C HIS A 120 -8.99 4.04 -5.94
N THR A 121 -9.51 2.84 -6.18
CA THR A 121 -8.83 1.83 -6.99
C THR A 121 -9.57 1.62 -8.32
N ILE A 122 -8.93 0.93 -9.26
CA ILE A 122 -9.56 0.56 -10.53
C ILE A 122 -10.74 -0.41 -10.34
N PHE A 123 -10.89 -1.02 -9.16
CA PHE A 123 -11.98 -1.93 -8.79
C PHE A 123 -13.04 -1.29 -7.90
N GLY A 124 -12.95 -0.01 -7.62
CA GLY A 124 -13.83 0.74 -6.75
C GLY A 124 -13.12 1.30 -5.52
N ASP A 125 -13.89 1.97 -4.68
CA ASP A 125 -13.37 2.62 -3.48
C ASP A 125 -13.20 1.62 -2.34
N VAL A 126 -12.10 1.77 -1.61
CA VAL A 126 -11.78 0.93 -0.45
C VAL A 126 -11.51 1.85 0.75
N GLU A 127 -12.23 1.63 1.84
CA GLU A 127 -11.92 2.26 3.11
C GLU A 127 -10.85 1.45 3.84
N ALA A 128 -9.86 2.13 4.38
CA ALA A 128 -8.74 1.51 5.07
C ALA A 128 -8.37 2.29 6.33
N GLU A 129 -7.66 1.63 7.21
CA GLU A 129 -7.27 2.18 8.49
C GLU A 129 -5.86 1.75 8.88
N ARG A 130 -5.22 2.53 9.73
CA ARG A 130 -3.90 2.23 10.30
C ARG A 130 -3.77 2.84 11.68
N THR A 131 -3.25 2.07 12.61
CA THR A 131 -2.84 2.56 13.93
C THR A 131 -1.32 2.68 13.98
N VAL A 132 -0.82 3.82 14.39
CA VAL A 132 0.62 4.10 14.49
C VAL A 132 0.95 4.53 15.92
N ASN A 133 1.97 3.93 16.48
CA ASN A 133 2.56 4.32 17.76
C ASN A 133 3.62 5.40 17.53
N ILE A 134 3.53 6.48 18.29
CA ILE A 134 4.45 7.62 18.19
C ILE A 134 5.12 7.98 19.52
#